data_4bcfa3d86e7a45ee2700c07298468e3d
#
_entry.id   4bcfa3d86e7a45ee2700c07298468e3d
#
_cell.length_a   1.000
_cell.length_b   1.000
_cell.length_c   1.000
_cell.angle_alpha   90.00
_cell.angle_beta   90.00
_cell.angle_gamma   90.00
#
_symmetry.space_group_name_H-M   'P 1'
#
loop_
_entity.id
_entity.type
_entity.pdbx_description
1 polymer ?
#
loop_
_entity_poly.entity_id
_entity_poly.type
_entity_poly.pdbx_seq_one_letter_code
_entity_poly.pdbx_strand_id
1 'polypeptide(L)'
;MSNKGYVKITTEDDETESSHPTASASLLSLLSFWWMNSVFQIGSKRPLTQSDFLSLHEKDRTRDLTERLQKEWNNHVQECNMAEGRQPKLWKCILKTVSFHDICLPMCFWLLESMFRVSQPLVLGLLLHLLGSAETSRSLAYACCVFLTLSGLTSACTHYSAYSCDLLGMRLSSAIKGIVYLKVRNDVTEAICSGAADL
;
A
#
# COMPACT_ATOMS: atom_id res chain seq x y z
N MET A 1 49.28 9.24 2.56
CA MET A 1 48.70 7.97 2.06
C MET A 1 47.58 7.58 2.99
N SER A 2 46.36 7.98 2.67
CA SER A 2 45.17 7.64 3.46
C SER A 2 44.24 6.81 2.57
N ASN A 3 44.16 5.51 2.91
CA ASN A 3 43.36 4.53 2.19
C ASN A 3 41.90 4.70 2.65
N LYS A 4 41.10 5.42 1.86
CA LYS A 4 39.65 5.46 2.05
C LYS A 4 39.07 4.13 1.57
N GLY A 5 38.82 3.24 2.53
CA GLY A 5 38.09 2.00 2.29
C GLY A 5 36.68 2.33 1.82
N TYR A 6 36.44 2.15 0.54
CA TYR A 6 35.09 2.07 0.01
C TYR A 6 34.45 0.81 0.57
N VAL A 7 33.40 0.97 1.36
CA VAL A 7 32.52 -0.14 1.72
C VAL A 7 31.85 -0.59 0.43
N LYS A 8 32.34 -1.72 -0.09
CA LYS A 8 31.72 -2.42 -1.20
C LYS A 8 30.37 -2.92 -0.67
N ILE A 9 29.29 -2.24 -1.06
CA ILE A 9 27.94 -2.76 -0.86
C ILE A 9 27.85 -3.97 -1.81
N THR A 10 28.11 -5.14 -1.28
CA THR A 10 27.77 -6.38 -1.95
C THR A 10 26.26 -6.45 -2.01
N THR A 11 25.70 -6.18 -3.17
CA THR A 11 24.38 -6.66 -3.55
C THR A 11 24.50 -8.17 -3.64
N GLU A 12 24.21 -8.86 -2.55
CA GLU A 12 23.96 -10.30 -2.59
C GLU A 12 22.61 -10.49 -3.31
N ASP A 13 22.70 -10.65 -4.64
CA ASP A 13 21.60 -11.10 -5.50
C ASP A 13 21.41 -12.63 -5.36
N ASP A 14 21.38 -13.12 -4.14
CA ASP A 14 21.01 -14.50 -3.82
C ASP A 14 19.76 -14.51 -2.95
N GLU A 15 18.74 -13.74 -3.39
CA GLU A 15 17.39 -13.91 -2.89
C GLU A 15 16.81 -15.18 -3.53
N THR A 16 16.88 -16.28 -2.77
CA THR A 16 15.94 -17.37 -2.94
C THR A 16 14.55 -16.76 -3.07
N GLU A 17 13.93 -16.98 -4.21
CA GLU A 17 12.63 -16.47 -4.66
C GLU A 17 11.50 -16.99 -3.74
N SER A 18 11.52 -16.55 -2.48
CA SER A 18 10.41 -16.81 -1.56
C SER A 18 9.28 -15.84 -1.90
N SER A 19 8.29 -16.32 -2.61
CA SER A 19 7.09 -15.56 -2.94
C SER A 19 6.51 -14.95 -1.66
N HIS A 20 6.21 -13.65 -1.69
CA HIS A 20 5.64 -12.95 -0.54
C HIS A 20 4.37 -13.67 -0.06
N PRO A 21 4.19 -13.92 1.26
CA PRO A 21 3.07 -14.71 1.80
C PRO A 21 1.68 -14.21 1.38
N THR A 22 1.53 -12.92 1.04
CA THR A 22 0.26 -12.36 0.56
C THR A 22 -0.12 -12.86 -0.82
N ALA A 23 0.82 -13.36 -1.63
CA ALA A 23 0.53 -13.86 -2.98
C ALA A 23 -0.30 -15.16 -2.95
N SER A 24 -0.17 -15.96 -1.89
CA SER A 24 -0.90 -17.22 -1.69
C SER A 24 -1.95 -17.14 -0.58
N ALA A 25 -2.11 -15.98 0.08
CA ALA A 25 -3.03 -15.83 1.20
C ALA A 25 -4.49 -15.80 0.73
N SER A 26 -5.37 -16.51 1.44
CA SER A 26 -6.82 -16.43 1.24
C SER A 26 -7.35 -15.05 1.66
N LEU A 27 -8.52 -14.66 1.14
CA LEU A 27 -9.15 -13.38 1.50
C LEU A 27 -9.36 -13.23 3.01
N LEU A 28 -9.72 -14.31 3.72
CA LEU A 28 -9.86 -14.30 5.18
C LEU A 28 -8.52 -14.05 5.87
N SER A 29 -7.43 -14.63 5.37
CA SER A 29 -6.08 -14.41 5.90
C SER A 29 -5.60 -12.97 5.67
N LEU A 30 -5.96 -12.37 4.52
CA LEU A 30 -5.68 -10.97 4.23
C LEU A 30 -6.45 -10.04 5.16
N LEU A 31 -7.76 -10.25 5.35
CA LEU A 31 -8.62 -9.44 6.20
C LEU A 31 -8.25 -9.54 7.69
N SER A 32 -7.83 -10.72 8.15
CA SER A 32 -7.44 -10.96 9.55
C SER A 32 -5.96 -10.72 9.84
N PHE A 33 -5.14 -10.36 8.84
CA PHE A 33 -3.68 -10.25 8.93
C PHE A 33 -2.99 -11.53 9.42
N TRP A 34 -3.63 -12.70 9.27
CA TRP A 34 -3.09 -13.98 9.75
C TRP A 34 -1.75 -14.34 9.11
N TRP A 35 -1.50 -13.87 7.90
CA TRP A 35 -0.24 -14.03 7.19
C TRP A 35 0.97 -13.39 7.92
N MET A 36 0.74 -12.40 8.80
CA MET A 36 1.80 -11.79 9.62
C MET A 36 2.10 -12.55 10.91
N ASN A 37 1.33 -13.62 11.23
CA ASN A 37 1.44 -14.31 12.50
C ASN A 37 2.84 -14.89 12.75
N SER A 38 3.56 -15.32 11.71
CA SER A 38 4.95 -15.80 11.81
C SER A 38 5.89 -14.72 12.36
N VAL A 39 5.75 -13.49 11.88
CA VAL A 39 6.56 -12.34 12.33
C VAL A 39 6.24 -12.00 13.79
N PHE A 40 4.95 -12.00 14.16
CA PHE A 40 4.53 -11.77 15.55
C PHE A 40 5.04 -12.84 16.51
N GLN A 41 5.03 -14.11 16.11
CA GLN A 41 5.56 -15.20 16.93
C GLN A 41 7.08 -15.06 17.17
N ILE A 42 7.83 -14.60 16.17
CA ILE A 42 9.27 -14.35 16.35
C ILE A 42 9.47 -13.14 17.26
N GLY A 43 8.75 -12.03 17.00
CA GLY A 43 8.86 -10.79 17.77
C GLY A 43 8.46 -10.95 19.25
N SER A 44 7.57 -11.90 19.58
CA SER A 44 7.21 -12.21 20.98
C SER A 44 8.33 -12.91 21.76
N LYS A 45 9.29 -13.55 21.05
CA LYS A 45 10.38 -14.31 21.68
C LYS A 45 11.69 -13.55 21.72
N ARG A 46 11.96 -12.70 20.73
CA ARG A 46 13.19 -11.91 20.61
C ARG A 46 12.96 -10.63 19.80
N PRO A 47 13.83 -9.60 19.94
CA PRO A 47 13.81 -8.45 19.06
C PRO A 47 13.95 -8.87 17.59
N LEU A 48 13.15 -8.26 16.71
CA LEU A 48 13.18 -8.51 15.27
C LEU A 48 14.47 -7.95 14.66
N THR A 49 15.11 -8.74 13.82
CA THR A 49 16.25 -8.34 12.99
C THR A 49 15.80 -8.14 11.54
N GLN A 50 16.61 -7.49 10.72
CA GLN A 50 16.28 -7.22 9.32
C GLN A 50 16.01 -8.50 8.51
N SER A 51 16.63 -9.60 8.87
CA SER A 51 16.42 -10.93 8.25
C SER A 51 15.08 -11.59 8.59
N ASP A 52 14.38 -11.10 9.62
CA ASP A 52 13.08 -11.65 10.04
C ASP A 52 11.90 -11.00 9.28
N PHE A 53 12.17 -9.89 8.59
CA PHE A 53 11.16 -9.25 7.77
C PHE A 53 10.96 -10.02 6.47
N LEU A 54 9.72 -10.02 6.02
CA LEU A 54 9.32 -10.65 4.77
C LEU A 54 10.00 -9.93 3.59
N SER A 55 10.37 -10.71 2.56
CA SER A 55 10.88 -10.15 1.31
C SER A 55 9.87 -9.18 0.71
N LEU A 56 10.37 -8.08 0.13
CA LEU A 56 9.51 -7.09 -0.50
C LEU A 56 8.83 -7.70 -1.73
N HIS A 57 7.51 -7.47 -1.88
CA HIS A 57 6.80 -7.91 -3.08
C HIS A 57 7.39 -7.21 -4.31
N GLU A 58 7.57 -7.93 -5.43
CA GLU A 58 8.15 -7.37 -6.66
C GLU A 58 7.48 -6.07 -7.12
N LYS A 59 6.15 -5.99 -6.99
CA LYS A 59 5.37 -4.78 -7.31
C LYS A 59 5.73 -3.57 -6.46
N ASP A 60 6.38 -3.77 -5.31
CA ASP A 60 6.71 -2.74 -4.34
C ASP A 60 8.18 -2.29 -4.43
N ARG A 61 8.96 -2.88 -5.34
CA ARG A 61 10.34 -2.47 -5.59
C ARG A 61 10.36 -1.05 -6.13
N THR A 62 11.05 -0.17 -5.41
CA THR A 62 11.15 1.27 -5.76
C THR A 62 11.69 1.48 -7.16
N ARG A 63 12.63 0.64 -7.60
CA ARG A 63 13.23 0.72 -8.94
C ARG A 63 12.17 0.56 -10.03
N ASP A 64 11.38 -0.51 -9.95
CA ASP A 64 10.37 -0.84 -10.96
C ASP A 64 9.25 0.21 -10.99
N LEU A 65 8.84 0.69 -9.81
CA LEU A 65 7.86 1.77 -9.69
C LEU A 65 8.38 3.08 -10.30
N THR A 66 9.66 3.42 -10.06
CA THR A 66 10.28 4.61 -10.61
C THR A 66 10.41 4.52 -12.13
N GLU A 67 10.85 3.39 -12.67
CA GLU A 67 10.98 3.16 -14.12
C GLU A 67 9.63 3.26 -14.83
N ARG A 68 8.55 2.67 -14.25
CA ARG A 68 7.19 2.78 -14.80
C ARG A 68 6.69 4.22 -14.81
N LEU A 69 6.84 4.94 -13.69
CA LEU A 69 6.40 6.33 -13.62
C LEU A 69 7.21 7.22 -14.56
N GLN A 70 8.51 7.00 -14.69
CA GLN A 70 9.37 7.75 -15.63
C GLN A 70 8.98 7.49 -17.09
N LYS A 71 8.66 6.24 -17.44
CA LYS A 71 8.17 5.88 -18.78
C LYS A 71 6.86 6.61 -19.11
N GLU A 72 5.89 6.57 -18.18
CA GLU A 72 4.62 7.27 -18.36
C GLU A 72 4.79 8.80 -18.43
N TRP A 73 5.73 9.35 -17.66
CA TRP A 73 6.07 10.76 -17.73
C TRP A 73 6.63 11.14 -19.09
N ASN A 74 7.60 10.39 -19.59
CA ASN A 74 8.22 10.64 -20.91
C ASN A 74 7.20 10.54 -22.05
N ASN A 75 6.32 9.54 -22.02
CA ASN A 75 5.22 9.39 -22.97
C ASN A 75 4.29 10.61 -22.93
N HIS A 76 3.90 11.04 -21.73
CA HIS A 76 3.00 12.19 -21.57
C HIS A 76 3.63 13.51 -22.01
N VAL A 77 4.92 13.71 -21.77
CA VAL A 77 5.67 14.88 -22.30
C VAL A 77 5.68 14.87 -23.80
N GLN A 78 5.92 13.72 -24.45
CA GLN A 78 5.88 13.60 -25.90
C GLN A 78 4.48 13.92 -26.46
N GLU A 79 3.41 13.36 -25.84
CA GLU A 79 2.03 13.66 -26.21
C GLU A 79 1.69 15.17 -26.10
N CYS A 80 2.16 15.82 -25.03
CA CYS A 80 1.94 17.25 -24.81
C CYS A 80 2.73 18.13 -25.81
N ASN A 81 3.95 17.72 -26.18
CA ASN A 81 4.75 18.44 -27.19
C ASN A 81 4.14 18.34 -28.60
N MET A 82 3.51 17.22 -28.93
CA MET A 82 2.79 17.03 -30.20
C MET A 82 1.49 17.82 -30.25
N ALA A 83 0.87 18.11 -29.09
CA ALA A 83 -0.43 18.77 -28.96
C ALA A 83 -0.32 20.29 -28.68
N GLU A 84 0.57 21.00 -29.36
CA GLU A 84 0.75 22.47 -29.31
C GLU A 84 0.59 23.10 -27.90
N GLY A 85 1.63 22.98 -27.06
CA GLY A 85 1.79 23.88 -25.90
C GLY A 85 1.03 23.50 -24.64
N ARG A 86 0.51 22.27 -24.50
CA ARG A 86 -0.06 21.80 -23.23
C ARG A 86 1.03 21.44 -22.24
N GLN A 87 1.00 22.06 -21.06
CA GLN A 87 1.94 21.68 -19.99
C GLN A 87 1.66 20.25 -19.48
N PRO A 88 2.68 19.40 -19.36
CA PRO A 88 2.53 18.03 -18.85
C PRO A 88 2.09 18.06 -17.38
N LYS A 89 1.10 17.23 -17.04
CA LYS A 89 0.52 17.17 -15.69
C LYS A 89 0.94 15.87 -15.01
N LEU A 90 1.77 15.96 -13.98
CA LEU A 90 2.31 14.81 -13.25
C LEU A 90 1.22 13.90 -12.66
N TRP A 91 0.12 14.48 -12.16
CA TRP A 91 -0.97 13.70 -11.56
C TRP A 91 -1.60 12.68 -12.53
N LYS A 92 -1.64 12.99 -13.84
CA LYS A 92 -2.15 12.05 -14.85
C LYS A 92 -1.22 10.84 -15.01
N CYS A 93 0.08 11.07 -14.98
CA CYS A 93 1.08 9.99 -15.04
C CYS A 93 0.99 9.12 -13.79
N ILE A 94 0.81 9.72 -12.62
CA ILE A 94 0.62 9.00 -11.37
C ILE A 94 -0.62 8.09 -11.44
N LEU A 95 -1.77 8.63 -11.87
CA LEU A 95 -3.00 7.84 -12.02
C LEU A 95 -2.87 6.70 -13.04
N LYS A 96 -2.07 6.90 -14.07
CA LYS A 96 -1.84 5.90 -15.11
C LYS A 96 -0.86 4.79 -14.68
N THR A 97 0.07 5.14 -13.78
CA THR A 97 1.04 4.21 -13.20
C THR A 97 0.39 3.28 -12.18
N VAL A 98 -0.60 3.79 -11.44
CA VAL A 98 -1.37 3.01 -10.46
C VAL A 98 -2.42 2.18 -11.19
N SER A 99 -2.49 0.89 -10.85
CA SER A 99 -3.55 0.04 -11.39
C SER A 99 -4.92 0.52 -10.89
N PHE A 100 -5.90 0.58 -11.79
CA PHE A 100 -7.29 0.92 -11.42
C PHE A 100 -7.82 0.01 -10.30
N HIS A 101 -7.41 -1.25 -10.29
CA HIS A 101 -7.76 -2.23 -9.25
C HIS A 101 -7.24 -1.81 -7.86
N ASP A 102 -6.02 -1.26 -7.79
CA ASP A 102 -5.40 -0.86 -6.51
C ASP A 102 -6.08 0.37 -5.88
N ILE A 103 -6.81 1.15 -6.68
CA ILE A 103 -7.64 2.27 -6.20
C ILE A 103 -9.07 1.81 -5.90
N CYS A 104 -9.66 1.02 -6.79
CA CYS A 104 -11.07 0.64 -6.71
C CYS A 104 -11.36 -0.27 -5.52
N LEU A 105 -10.43 -1.20 -5.23
CA LEU A 105 -10.61 -2.17 -4.16
C LEU A 105 -10.74 -1.51 -2.77
N PRO A 106 -9.80 -0.67 -2.31
CA PRO A 106 -9.95 0.02 -1.02
C PRO A 106 -11.17 0.95 -0.99
N MET A 107 -11.51 1.60 -2.10
CA MET A 107 -12.71 2.43 -2.19
C MET A 107 -14.00 1.62 -2.00
N CYS A 108 -14.09 0.42 -2.58
CA CYS A 108 -15.22 -0.48 -2.37
C CYS A 108 -15.34 -0.91 -0.90
N PHE A 109 -14.21 -1.26 -0.26
CA PHE A 109 -14.21 -1.63 1.16
C PHE A 109 -14.58 -0.44 2.05
N TRP A 110 -14.14 0.77 1.74
CA TRP A 110 -14.52 1.97 2.45
C TRP A 110 -16.02 2.29 2.33
N LEU A 111 -16.61 2.12 1.15
CA LEU A 111 -18.06 2.27 0.96
C LEU A 111 -18.84 1.20 1.73
N LEU A 112 -18.37 -0.05 1.70
CA LEU A 112 -18.98 -1.15 2.44
C LEU A 112 -18.91 -0.92 3.95
N GLU A 113 -17.77 -0.45 4.46
CA GLU A 113 -17.62 -0.02 5.85
C GLU A 113 -18.63 1.06 6.22
N SER A 114 -18.78 2.08 5.37
CA SER A 114 -19.72 3.19 5.61
C SER A 114 -21.15 2.69 5.71
N MET A 115 -21.54 1.73 4.86
CA MET A 115 -22.86 1.08 4.93
C MET A 115 -23.07 0.32 6.23
N PHE A 116 -22.08 -0.45 6.66
CA PHE A 116 -22.15 -1.19 7.92
C PHE A 116 -22.21 -0.25 9.13
N ARG A 117 -21.43 0.83 9.11
CA ARG A 117 -21.40 1.84 10.17
C ARG A 117 -22.75 2.53 10.35
N VAL A 118 -23.46 2.84 9.27
CA VAL A 118 -24.81 3.40 9.32
C VAL A 118 -25.83 2.36 9.79
N SER A 119 -25.63 1.10 9.49
CA SER A 119 -26.53 0.01 9.92
C SER A 119 -26.42 -0.31 11.41
N GLN A 120 -25.28 -0.07 12.07
CA GLN A 120 -25.06 -0.36 13.48
C GLN A 120 -26.08 0.29 14.43
N PRO A 121 -26.36 1.62 14.35
CA PRO A 121 -27.36 2.23 15.22
C PRO A 121 -28.78 1.72 14.97
N LEU A 122 -29.10 1.30 13.73
CA LEU A 122 -30.40 0.71 13.43
C LEU A 122 -30.58 -0.66 14.12
N VAL A 123 -29.54 -1.51 14.06
CA VAL A 123 -29.55 -2.82 14.74
C VAL A 123 -29.55 -2.63 16.25
N LEU A 124 -28.81 -1.64 16.77
CA LEU A 124 -28.84 -1.31 18.20
C LEU A 124 -30.23 -0.84 18.65
N GLY A 125 -30.91 0.01 17.87
CA GLY A 125 -32.29 0.43 18.13
C GLY A 125 -33.26 -0.73 18.15
N LEU A 126 -33.13 -1.68 17.20
CA LEU A 126 -33.91 -2.92 17.19
C LEU A 126 -33.64 -3.77 18.45
N LEU A 127 -32.38 -3.89 18.84
CA LEU A 127 -31.98 -4.66 20.03
C LEU A 127 -32.58 -4.05 21.32
N LEU A 128 -32.58 -2.73 21.46
CA LEU A 128 -33.19 -2.04 22.59
C LEU A 128 -34.73 -2.19 22.61
N HIS A 129 -35.37 -2.17 21.43
CA HIS A 129 -36.81 -2.40 21.31
C HIS A 129 -37.18 -3.84 21.73
N LEU A 130 -36.41 -4.84 21.29
CA LEU A 130 -36.61 -6.25 21.67
C LEU A 130 -36.37 -6.48 23.15
N LEU A 131 -35.44 -5.76 23.77
CA LEU A 131 -35.17 -5.84 25.21
C LEU A 131 -36.31 -5.27 26.05
N GLY A 132 -36.98 -4.23 25.56
CA GLY A 132 -38.14 -3.59 26.23
C GLY A 132 -39.45 -4.33 26.02
N SER A 133 -39.58 -5.14 24.97
CA SER A 133 -40.73 -6.01 24.74
C SER A 133 -40.46 -7.37 25.37
N ALA A 134 -41.49 -7.98 26.00
CA ALA A 134 -41.39 -9.31 26.62
C ALA A 134 -41.23 -10.45 25.57
N GLU A 135 -40.39 -10.19 24.58
CA GLU A 135 -40.11 -11.08 23.47
C GLU A 135 -39.24 -12.30 23.86
N THR A 136 -39.29 -13.34 23.06
CA THR A 136 -38.60 -14.60 23.30
C THR A 136 -37.07 -14.38 23.38
N SER A 137 -36.42 -14.97 24.37
CA SER A 137 -34.94 -14.96 24.53
C SER A 137 -34.15 -15.29 23.26
N ARG A 138 -34.76 -16.03 22.34
CA ARG A 138 -34.13 -16.37 21.02
C ARG A 138 -34.01 -15.17 20.08
N SER A 139 -35.03 -14.31 19.98
CA SER A 139 -34.98 -13.11 19.11
C SER A 139 -33.90 -12.13 19.58
N LEU A 140 -33.76 -11.96 20.88
CA LEU A 140 -32.70 -11.15 21.49
C LEU A 140 -31.32 -11.73 21.19
N ALA A 141 -31.13 -13.05 21.32
CA ALA A 141 -29.85 -13.70 21.00
C ALA A 141 -29.47 -13.51 19.52
N TYR A 142 -30.42 -13.63 18.59
CA TYR A 142 -30.14 -13.36 17.16
C TYR A 142 -29.75 -11.90 16.91
N ALA A 143 -30.43 -10.94 17.51
CA ALA A 143 -30.11 -9.52 17.36
C ALA A 143 -28.70 -9.21 17.90
N CYS A 144 -28.30 -9.80 19.03
CA CYS A 144 -26.95 -9.70 19.56
C CYS A 144 -25.90 -10.29 18.61
N CYS A 145 -26.16 -11.49 18.07
CA CYS A 145 -25.26 -12.11 17.11
C CYS A 145 -25.09 -11.25 15.84
N VAL A 146 -26.19 -10.71 15.31
CA VAL A 146 -26.15 -9.80 14.15
C VAL A 146 -25.35 -8.56 14.45
N PHE A 147 -25.54 -7.94 15.62
CA PHE A 147 -24.77 -6.75 16.04
C PHE A 147 -23.28 -7.04 16.14
N LEU A 148 -22.90 -8.16 16.77
CA LEU A 148 -21.49 -8.55 16.91
C LEU A 148 -20.84 -8.86 15.56
N THR A 149 -21.54 -9.60 14.68
CA THR A 149 -21.02 -9.91 13.33
C THR A 149 -20.88 -8.65 12.50
N LEU A 150 -21.85 -7.73 12.56
CA LEU A 150 -21.78 -6.45 11.85
C LEU A 150 -20.61 -5.60 12.34
N SER A 151 -20.38 -5.56 13.65
CA SER A 151 -19.22 -4.85 14.23
C SER A 151 -17.89 -5.45 13.80
N GLY A 152 -17.80 -6.77 13.77
CA GLY A 152 -16.61 -7.48 13.28
C GLY A 152 -16.32 -7.21 11.81
N LEU A 153 -17.36 -7.24 10.95
CA LEU A 153 -17.25 -6.93 9.54
C LEU A 153 -16.82 -5.47 9.30
N THR A 154 -17.42 -4.54 10.03
CA THR A 154 -17.03 -3.12 9.95
C THR A 154 -15.56 -2.95 10.28
N SER A 155 -15.09 -3.54 11.39
CA SER A 155 -13.69 -3.48 11.79
C SER A 155 -12.76 -4.08 10.72
N ALA A 156 -13.10 -5.25 10.17
CA ALA A 156 -12.31 -5.89 9.13
C ALA A 156 -12.20 -5.02 7.86
N CYS A 157 -13.33 -4.43 7.42
CA CYS A 157 -13.34 -3.53 6.26
C CYS A 157 -12.51 -2.27 6.51
N THR A 158 -12.61 -1.65 7.70
CA THR A 158 -11.81 -0.47 8.09
C THR A 158 -10.32 -0.78 8.02
N HIS A 159 -9.88 -1.86 8.65
CA HIS A 159 -8.46 -2.23 8.69
C HIS A 159 -7.91 -2.58 7.30
N TYR A 160 -8.68 -3.32 6.51
CA TYR A 160 -8.24 -3.67 5.15
C TYR A 160 -8.17 -2.44 4.23
N SER A 161 -9.16 -1.54 4.29
CA SER A 161 -9.17 -0.29 3.53
C SER A 161 -7.98 0.59 3.92
N ALA A 162 -7.73 0.80 5.22
CA ALA A 162 -6.60 1.58 5.71
C ALA A 162 -5.26 0.98 5.24
N TYR A 163 -5.05 -0.33 5.44
CA TYR A 163 -3.84 -1.02 4.98
C TYR A 163 -3.59 -0.84 3.48
N SER A 164 -4.63 -1.00 2.66
CA SER A 164 -4.51 -0.88 1.20
C SER A 164 -4.20 0.55 0.77
N CYS A 165 -4.79 1.56 1.44
CA CYS A 165 -4.49 2.96 1.20
C CYS A 165 -3.05 3.33 1.59
N ASP A 166 -2.59 2.85 2.75
CA ASP A 166 -1.23 3.09 3.23
C ASP A 166 -0.19 2.46 2.30
N LEU A 167 -0.44 1.23 1.84
CA LEU A 167 0.41 0.53 0.88
C LEU A 167 0.50 1.31 -0.44
N LEU A 168 -0.62 1.79 -0.96
CA LEU A 168 -0.68 2.61 -2.16
C LEU A 168 0.07 3.93 -1.98
N GLY A 169 -0.13 4.60 -0.84
CA GLY A 169 0.57 5.83 -0.49
C GLY A 169 2.09 5.63 -0.42
N MET A 170 2.54 4.53 0.16
CA MET A 170 3.96 4.16 0.23
C MET A 170 4.55 3.92 -1.17
N ARG A 171 3.85 3.17 -2.04
CA ARG A 171 4.26 2.93 -3.43
C ARG A 171 4.43 4.23 -4.20
N LEU A 172 3.44 5.12 -4.13
CA LEU A 172 3.47 6.41 -4.83
C LEU A 172 4.58 7.31 -4.29
N SER A 173 4.73 7.39 -2.97
CA SER A 173 5.80 8.17 -2.34
C SER A 173 7.18 7.68 -2.78
N SER A 174 7.39 6.37 -2.82
CA SER A 174 8.66 5.77 -3.26
C SER A 174 8.95 6.05 -4.73
N ALA A 175 7.94 5.94 -5.60
CA ALA A 175 8.08 6.24 -7.03
C ALA A 175 8.45 7.71 -7.28
N ILE A 176 7.76 8.64 -6.60
CA ILE A 176 8.01 10.09 -6.75
C ILE A 176 9.42 10.44 -6.23
N LYS A 177 9.80 9.92 -5.06
CA LYS A 177 11.14 10.13 -4.51
C LYS A 177 12.23 9.59 -5.46
N GLY A 178 11.98 8.42 -6.07
CA GLY A 178 12.88 7.82 -7.05
C GLY A 178 13.11 8.73 -8.26
N ILE A 179 12.04 9.28 -8.86
CA ILE A 179 12.16 10.19 -10.00
C ILE A 179 12.90 11.48 -9.62
N VAL A 180 12.56 12.09 -8.48
CA VAL A 180 13.23 13.31 -8.01
C VAL A 180 14.73 13.05 -7.83
N TYR A 181 15.08 11.91 -7.19
CA TYR A 181 16.48 11.52 -7.02
C TYR A 181 17.22 11.35 -8.35
N LEU A 182 16.61 10.65 -9.32
CA LEU A 182 17.20 10.45 -10.65
C LEU A 182 17.43 11.79 -11.37
N LYS A 183 16.46 12.69 -11.30
CA LYS A 183 16.57 14.01 -11.93
C LYS A 183 17.70 14.83 -11.32
N VAL A 184 17.72 14.96 -9.99
CA VAL A 184 18.79 15.69 -9.28
C VAL A 184 20.17 15.11 -9.59
N ARG A 185 20.29 13.77 -9.61
CA ARG A 185 21.55 13.11 -9.96
C ARG A 185 22.01 13.45 -11.38
N ASN A 186 21.10 13.45 -12.33
CA ASN A 186 21.43 13.77 -13.73
C ASN A 186 21.82 15.23 -13.88
N ASP A 187 21.07 16.17 -13.27
CA ASP A 187 21.37 17.59 -13.31
C ASP A 187 22.75 17.90 -12.69
N VAL A 188 23.09 17.24 -11.56
CA VAL A 188 24.42 17.35 -10.94
C VAL A 188 25.51 16.76 -11.83
N THR A 189 25.26 15.63 -12.48
CA THR A 189 26.24 15.02 -13.39
C THR A 189 26.51 15.92 -14.60
N GLU A 190 25.46 16.51 -15.20
CA GLU A 190 25.59 17.44 -16.31
C GLU A 190 26.38 18.70 -15.88
N ALA A 191 26.10 19.25 -14.69
CA ALA A 191 26.81 20.40 -14.17
C ALA A 191 28.31 20.11 -13.94
N ILE A 192 28.65 18.91 -13.45
CA ILE A 192 30.05 18.50 -13.27
C ILE A 192 30.75 18.33 -14.64
N CYS A 193 30.07 17.70 -15.61
CA CYS A 193 30.64 17.50 -16.95
C CYS A 193 30.83 18.83 -17.70
N SER A 194 29.90 19.79 -17.58
CA SER A 194 30.04 21.11 -18.18
C SER A 194 31.16 21.93 -17.53
N GLY A 195 31.25 21.93 -16.19
CA GLY A 195 32.33 22.61 -15.47
C GLY A 195 33.72 22.00 -15.68
N ALA A 196 33.80 20.72 -16.05
CA ALA A 196 35.07 20.08 -16.42
C ALA A 196 35.48 20.34 -17.88
N ALA A 197 34.56 20.81 -18.74
CA ALA A 197 34.87 21.17 -20.13
C ALA A 197 35.37 22.62 -20.28
N ASP A 198 35.19 23.43 -19.25
CA ASP A 198 35.61 24.85 -19.20
C ASP A 198 37.00 25.06 -18.51
N LEU A 199 37.68 23.96 -18.11
CA LEU A 199 39.04 23.95 -17.54
C LEU A 199 40.05 23.31 -18.49
#